data_e746ce61703a364ace55380d3f802cba
#
_entry.id   e746ce61703a364ace55380d3f802cba
#
_cell.length_a   1.000
_cell.length_b   1.000
_cell.length_c   1.000
_cell.angle_alpha   90.00
_cell.angle_beta   90.00
_cell.angle_gamma   90.00
#
_symmetry.space_group_name_H-M   'P 1'
#
loop_
_entity.id
_entity.type
_entity.pdbx_description
1 polymer ?
#
loop_
_entity_poly.entity_id
_entity_poly.type
_entity_poly.pdbx_seq_one_letter_code
_entity_poly.pdbx_strand_id
1 'polypeptide(L)'
;MFKKLSELVVVVIFIASCSENISPVDAAVETGVFHFGNGSEPQGIDPHIVTGVPEHHILISLCEGLTIPNPDNGGNLPGAAESWTLSDDGKEYIFNLNKDAKWSNGDPVVADDFVWSWMRILTASLGSQYPDMLYYLEGAEEYHTGQINNFDEVDPVLKNARDAIKNAMT
;
A
#
# COMPACT_ATOMS: atom_id res chain seq x y z
N MET A 1 -4.48 15.05 -69.45
CA MET A 1 -4.58 13.73 -68.71
C MET A 1 -3.69 13.65 -67.45
N PHE A 2 -2.45 14.09 -67.55
CA PHE A 2 -1.50 14.07 -66.41
C PHE A 2 -1.90 14.99 -65.24
N LYS A 3 -2.51 16.16 -65.48
CA LYS A 3 -2.91 17.09 -64.40
C LYS A 3 -3.99 16.51 -63.44
N LYS A 4 -4.96 15.77 -63.99
CA LYS A 4 -6.00 15.09 -63.19
C LYS A 4 -5.44 13.92 -62.37
N LEU A 5 -4.38 13.26 -62.90
CA LEU A 5 -3.75 12.16 -62.19
C LEU A 5 -2.93 12.63 -60.97
N SER A 6 -2.29 13.84 -61.10
CA SER A 6 -1.55 14.42 -59.95
C SER A 6 -2.46 14.90 -58.84
N GLU A 7 -3.65 15.42 -59.16
CA GLU A 7 -4.63 15.81 -58.14
C GLU A 7 -5.22 14.57 -57.41
N LEU A 8 -5.42 13.46 -58.13
CA LEU A 8 -5.90 12.23 -57.51
C LEU A 8 -4.86 11.59 -56.58
N VAL A 9 -3.58 11.65 -56.96
CA VAL A 9 -2.48 11.14 -56.11
C VAL A 9 -2.31 11.97 -54.85
N VAL A 10 -2.44 13.32 -54.92
CA VAL A 10 -2.39 14.20 -53.76
C VAL A 10 -3.55 13.94 -52.80
N VAL A 11 -4.77 13.70 -53.28
CA VAL A 11 -5.94 13.37 -52.46
C VAL A 11 -5.76 12.01 -51.76
N VAL A 12 -5.22 11.01 -52.46
CA VAL A 12 -4.96 9.66 -51.87
C VAL A 12 -3.87 9.75 -50.80
N ILE A 13 -2.83 10.58 -50.98
CA ILE A 13 -1.79 10.77 -49.95
C ILE A 13 -2.37 11.44 -48.70
N PHE A 14 -3.30 12.40 -48.83
CA PHE A 14 -3.95 13.03 -47.69
C PHE A 14 -4.90 12.10 -46.95
N ILE A 15 -5.56 11.16 -47.62
CA ILE A 15 -6.43 10.19 -46.97
C ILE A 15 -5.61 9.09 -46.23
N ALA A 16 -4.44 8.74 -46.74
CA ALA A 16 -3.55 7.77 -46.08
C ALA A 16 -2.84 8.34 -44.83
N SER A 17 -2.90 9.64 -44.61
CA SER A 17 -2.28 10.31 -43.44
C SER A 17 -3.17 10.32 -42.19
N CYS A 18 -4.43 9.90 -42.29
CA CYS A 18 -5.27 9.66 -41.11
C CYS A 18 -5.06 8.21 -40.60
N SER A 19 -3.87 7.88 -40.14
CA SER A 19 -3.75 6.76 -39.23
C SER A 19 -4.39 7.25 -37.93
N GLU A 20 -5.44 6.59 -37.49
CA GLU A 20 -5.97 6.75 -36.13
C GLU A 20 -4.83 6.45 -35.17
N ASN A 21 -4.18 7.48 -34.67
CA ASN A 21 -3.29 7.35 -33.54
C ASN A 21 -4.17 7.03 -32.33
N ILE A 22 -4.42 5.74 -32.11
CA ILE A 22 -5.08 5.27 -30.90
C ILE A 22 -4.28 5.83 -29.73
N SER A 23 -4.94 6.57 -28.85
CA SER A 23 -4.24 7.11 -27.68
C SER A 23 -3.73 5.95 -26.82
N PRO A 24 -2.63 6.13 -26.06
CA PRO A 24 -2.17 5.09 -25.12
C PRO A 24 -3.27 4.62 -24.17
N VAL A 25 -4.23 5.48 -23.85
CA VAL A 25 -5.38 5.15 -22.99
C VAL A 25 -6.35 4.21 -23.71
N ASP A 26 -6.69 4.50 -24.97
CA ASP A 26 -7.60 3.65 -25.73
C ASP A 26 -6.97 2.28 -26.01
N ALA A 27 -5.68 2.24 -26.35
CA ALA A 27 -4.92 0.99 -26.50
C ALA A 27 -4.87 0.20 -25.18
N ALA A 28 -4.79 0.87 -24.04
CA ALA A 28 -4.82 0.25 -22.72
C ALA A 28 -6.17 -0.41 -22.42
N VAL A 29 -7.29 0.22 -22.82
CA VAL A 29 -8.63 -0.37 -22.68
C VAL A 29 -8.75 -1.67 -23.46
N GLU A 30 -8.24 -1.72 -24.69
CA GLU A 30 -8.29 -2.92 -25.53
C GLU A 30 -7.38 -4.06 -25.01
N THR A 31 -6.22 -3.71 -24.46
CA THR A 31 -5.21 -4.67 -23.99
C THR A 31 -5.36 -5.05 -22.52
N GLY A 32 -6.21 -4.36 -21.76
CA GLY A 32 -6.32 -4.51 -20.30
C GLY A 32 -5.09 -4.01 -19.53
N VAL A 33 -4.27 -3.15 -20.16
CA VAL A 33 -3.07 -2.56 -19.55
C VAL A 33 -3.37 -1.12 -19.12
N PHE A 34 -3.26 -0.84 -17.84
CA PHE A 34 -3.42 0.52 -17.31
C PHE A 34 -2.07 1.23 -17.26
N HIS A 35 -1.97 2.39 -17.93
CA HIS A 35 -0.78 3.24 -17.92
C HIS A 35 -0.94 4.35 -16.87
N PHE A 36 -0.08 4.35 -15.89
CA PHE A 36 -0.07 5.34 -14.82
C PHE A 36 1.22 6.15 -14.83
N GLY A 37 1.09 7.49 -14.87
CA GLY A 37 2.21 8.41 -14.80
C GLY A 37 2.60 8.69 -13.35
N ASN A 38 3.73 8.15 -12.90
CA ASN A 38 4.18 8.28 -11.50
C ASN A 38 4.91 9.60 -11.21
N GLY A 39 5.11 10.46 -12.22
CA GLY A 39 5.77 11.77 -12.09
C GLY A 39 7.30 11.69 -12.09
N SER A 40 7.91 10.80 -11.32
CA SER A 40 9.35 10.55 -11.29
C SER A 40 9.65 9.10 -10.88
N GLU A 41 10.90 8.69 -11.08
CA GLU A 41 11.38 7.39 -10.59
C GLU A 41 11.40 7.37 -9.05
N PRO A 42 10.98 6.26 -8.43
CA PRO A 42 11.07 6.09 -6.99
C PRO A 42 12.52 5.93 -6.55
N GLN A 43 12.87 6.46 -5.38
CA GLN A 43 14.19 6.26 -4.78
C GLN A 43 14.36 4.86 -4.19
N GLY A 44 13.27 4.18 -3.92
CA GLY A 44 13.18 2.83 -3.39
C GLY A 44 11.73 2.42 -3.21
N ILE A 45 11.50 1.22 -2.74
CA ILE A 45 10.15 0.68 -2.44
C ILE A 45 10.08 0.07 -1.03
N ASP A 46 11.00 0.42 -0.13
CA ASP A 46 10.91 0.03 1.28
C ASP A 46 9.92 0.96 2.00
N PRO A 47 8.75 0.45 2.43
CA PRO A 47 7.69 1.29 3.00
C PRO A 47 8.08 1.97 4.31
N HIS A 48 9.14 1.50 4.99
CA HIS A 48 9.57 2.03 6.27
C HIS A 48 10.64 3.14 6.14
N ILE A 49 11.19 3.35 4.93
CA ILE A 49 12.28 4.29 4.69
C ILE A 49 11.87 5.41 3.75
N VAL A 50 11.11 5.08 2.69
CA VAL A 50 10.77 6.04 1.65
C VAL A 50 9.72 7.06 2.12
N THR A 51 9.82 8.29 1.59
CA THR A 51 8.99 9.42 2.02
C THR A 51 8.37 10.19 0.86
N GLY A 52 8.65 9.78 -0.37
CA GLY A 52 8.22 10.49 -1.57
C GLY A 52 6.82 10.08 -2.05
N VAL A 53 6.17 10.98 -2.79
CA VAL A 53 4.88 10.73 -3.43
C VAL A 53 4.97 9.62 -4.50
N PRO A 54 6.04 9.55 -5.34
CA PRO A 54 6.17 8.47 -6.32
C PRO A 54 6.22 7.08 -5.68
N GLU A 55 6.91 6.93 -4.56
CA GLU A 55 7.00 5.70 -3.78
C GLU A 55 5.63 5.34 -3.17
N HIS A 56 4.95 6.35 -2.61
CA HIS A 56 3.62 6.19 -2.01
C HIS A 56 2.61 5.61 -3.02
N HIS A 57 2.55 6.15 -4.24
CA HIS A 57 1.64 5.66 -5.28
C HIS A 57 1.89 4.18 -5.62
N ILE A 58 3.15 3.76 -5.66
CA ILE A 58 3.50 2.35 -5.91
C ILE A 58 3.10 1.50 -4.70
N LEU A 59 3.45 1.93 -3.48
CA LEU A 59 3.21 1.15 -2.27
C LEU A 59 1.72 0.94 -1.99
N ILE A 60 0.87 1.96 -2.14
CA ILE A 60 -0.58 1.81 -1.97
C ILE A 60 -1.22 0.92 -3.05
N SER A 61 -0.54 0.72 -4.19
CA SER A 61 -0.99 -0.18 -5.25
C SER A 61 -0.56 -1.62 -5.03
N LEU A 62 0.48 -1.85 -4.22
CA LEU A 62 1.07 -3.17 -3.95
C LEU A 62 0.66 -3.73 -2.59
N CYS A 63 0.42 -2.86 -1.61
CA CYS A 63 0.23 -3.23 -0.22
C CYS A 63 -1.12 -2.73 0.29
N GLU A 64 -1.71 -3.49 1.18
CA GLU A 64 -2.93 -3.14 1.91
C GLU A 64 -2.63 -3.06 3.40
N GLY A 65 -3.19 -2.05 4.08
CA GLY A 65 -3.11 -1.94 5.54
C GLY A 65 -4.22 -2.71 6.25
N LEU A 66 -4.27 -2.62 7.58
CA LEU A 66 -5.42 -3.12 8.37
C LEU A 66 -6.73 -2.52 7.86
N THR A 67 -6.71 -1.24 7.53
CA THR A 67 -7.83 -0.51 6.92
C THR A 67 -7.34 0.24 5.69
N ILE A 68 -8.25 0.59 4.80
CA ILE A 68 -7.99 1.45 3.64
C ILE A 68 -8.79 2.75 3.75
N PRO A 69 -8.24 3.88 3.26
CA PRO A 69 -8.97 5.14 3.26
C PRO A 69 -10.25 5.05 2.40
N ASN A 70 -11.35 5.56 2.93
CA ASN A 70 -12.58 5.71 2.15
C ASN A 70 -12.53 7.01 1.35
N PRO A 71 -12.51 6.96 0.00
CA PRO A 71 -12.41 8.16 -0.82
C PRO A 71 -13.65 9.06 -0.75
N ASP A 72 -14.81 8.52 -0.36
CA ASP A 72 -16.06 9.26 -0.38
C ASP A 72 -16.23 10.18 0.84
N ASN A 73 -15.70 9.80 2.00
CA ASN A 73 -15.96 10.51 3.25
C ASN A 73 -14.74 10.68 4.16
N GLY A 74 -13.57 10.21 3.74
CA GLY A 74 -12.32 10.28 4.52
C GLY A 74 -12.27 9.37 5.75
N GLY A 75 -13.26 8.48 5.90
CA GLY A 75 -13.24 7.43 6.94
C GLY A 75 -12.37 6.24 6.52
N ASN A 76 -12.59 5.10 7.19
CA ASN A 76 -11.88 3.85 6.91
C ASN A 76 -12.83 2.77 6.40
N LEU A 77 -12.37 2.01 5.42
CA LEU A 77 -12.98 0.77 4.94
C LEU A 77 -12.16 -0.43 5.42
N PRO A 78 -12.75 -1.63 5.49
CA PRO A 78 -12.00 -2.85 5.68
C PRO A 78 -10.87 -3.00 4.67
N GLY A 79 -9.71 -3.47 5.15
CA GLY A 79 -8.56 -3.87 4.37
C GLY A 79 -8.16 -5.29 4.77
N ALA A 80 -6.92 -5.51 5.18
CA ALA A 80 -6.50 -6.81 5.73
C ALA A 80 -7.29 -7.20 7.00
N ALA A 81 -7.86 -6.23 7.72
CA ALA A 81 -8.88 -6.48 8.74
C ALA A 81 -10.27 -6.36 8.13
N GLU A 82 -11.12 -7.38 8.36
CA GLU A 82 -12.52 -7.36 7.93
C GLU A 82 -13.41 -6.49 8.83
N SER A 83 -13.00 -6.30 10.09
CA SER A 83 -13.72 -5.48 11.07
C SER A 83 -12.80 -5.08 12.23
N TRP A 84 -13.22 -4.08 12.99
CA TRP A 84 -12.54 -3.68 14.22
C TRP A 84 -13.53 -3.13 15.24
N THR A 85 -13.14 -3.14 16.51
CA THR A 85 -13.87 -2.52 17.61
C THR A 85 -12.95 -1.55 18.33
N LEU A 86 -13.56 -0.53 18.95
CA LEU A 86 -12.90 0.46 19.78
C LEU A 86 -13.51 0.39 21.16
N SER A 87 -12.68 0.39 22.21
CA SER A 87 -13.12 0.46 23.59
C SER A 87 -13.84 1.77 23.90
N ASP A 88 -14.66 1.79 24.93
CA ASP A 88 -15.44 2.98 25.33
C ASP A 88 -14.56 4.17 25.72
N ASP A 89 -13.36 3.94 26.20
CA ASP A 89 -12.38 4.98 26.54
C ASP A 89 -11.51 5.43 25.35
N GLY A 90 -11.71 4.79 24.16
CA GLY A 90 -11.05 5.16 22.92
C GLY A 90 -9.57 4.77 22.82
N LYS A 91 -9.09 3.88 23.68
CA LYS A 91 -7.66 3.54 23.77
C LYS A 91 -7.29 2.16 23.22
N GLU A 92 -8.26 1.25 23.10
CA GLU A 92 -8.00 -0.11 22.66
C GLU A 92 -8.75 -0.38 21.35
N TYR A 93 -7.99 -0.75 20.32
CA TYR A 93 -8.52 -1.22 19.04
C TYR A 93 -8.28 -2.72 18.91
N ILE A 94 -9.34 -3.48 18.64
CA ILE A 94 -9.27 -4.91 18.33
C ILE A 94 -9.61 -5.09 16.87
N PHE A 95 -8.67 -5.57 16.06
CA PHE A 95 -8.84 -5.84 14.64
C PHE A 95 -9.06 -7.34 14.40
N ASN A 96 -10.12 -7.68 13.67
CA ASN A 96 -10.34 -9.05 13.21
C ASN A 96 -9.79 -9.17 11.79
N LEU A 97 -8.73 -9.94 11.62
CA LEU A 97 -8.12 -10.12 10.30
C LEU A 97 -9.00 -10.98 9.42
N ASN A 98 -9.03 -10.66 8.12
CA ASN A 98 -9.67 -11.48 7.12
C ASN A 98 -8.92 -12.82 6.98
N LYS A 99 -9.61 -13.92 7.23
CA LYS A 99 -9.05 -15.29 7.21
C LYS A 99 -8.54 -15.72 5.83
N ASP A 100 -9.04 -15.08 4.77
CA ASP A 100 -8.64 -15.35 3.40
C ASP A 100 -7.51 -14.43 2.92
N ALA A 101 -7.06 -13.46 3.75
CA ALA A 101 -5.95 -12.56 3.43
C ALA A 101 -4.64 -13.35 3.30
N LYS A 102 -3.95 -13.13 2.18
CA LYS A 102 -2.70 -13.83 1.84
C LYS A 102 -1.68 -12.88 1.27
N TRP A 103 -0.43 -13.16 1.56
CA TRP A 103 0.70 -12.59 0.85
C TRP A 103 0.76 -13.08 -0.60
N SER A 104 1.49 -12.39 -1.45
CA SER A 104 1.64 -12.73 -2.87
C SER A 104 2.26 -14.13 -3.11
N ASN A 105 2.98 -14.68 -2.13
CA ASN A 105 3.53 -16.03 -2.15
C ASN A 105 2.51 -17.11 -1.70
N GLY A 106 1.32 -16.70 -1.23
CA GLY A 106 0.25 -17.59 -0.77
C GLY A 106 0.22 -17.82 0.74
N ASP A 107 1.19 -17.33 1.52
CA ASP A 107 1.20 -17.42 2.96
C ASP A 107 0.04 -16.62 3.57
N PRO A 108 -0.56 -17.05 4.69
CA PRO A 108 -1.61 -16.28 5.36
C PRO A 108 -1.04 -14.99 5.95
N VAL A 109 -1.83 -13.92 5.92
CA VAL A 109 -1.53 -12.69 6.66
C VAL A 109 -1.94 -12.88 8.12
N VAL A 110 -1.00 -12.64 9.04
CA VAL A 110 -1.20 -12.86 10.49
C VAL A 110 -0.88 -11.61 11.30
N ALA A 111 -1.33 -11.56 12.54
CA ALA A 111 -1.11 -10.41 13.43
C ALA A 111 0.39 -10.10 13.63
N ASP A 112 1.23 -11.13 13.68
CA ASP A 112 2.68 -10.97 13.84
C ASP A 112 3.32 -10.20 12.67
N ASP A 113 2.75 -10.20 11.47
CA ASP A 113 3.25 -9.42 10.32
C ASP A 113 3.16 -7.92 10.61
N PHE A 114 2.06 -7.47 11.23
CA PHE A 114 1.87 -6.08 11.62
C PHE A 114 2.80 -5.68 12.77
N VAL A 115 2.90 -6.52 13.80
CA VAL A 115 3.81 -6.28 14.93
C VAL A 115 5.26 -6.16 14.42
N TRP A 116 5.70 -7.09 13.58
CA TRP A 116 7.03 -7.05 12.99
C TRP A 116 7.26 -5.76 12.18
N SER A 117 6.27 -5.37 11.39
CA SER A 117 6.32 -4.16 10.57
C SER A 117 6.47 -2.90 11.43
N TRP A 118 5.69 -2.77 12.51
CA TRP A 118 5.77 -1.64 13.42
C TRP A 118 7.10 -1.62 14.21
N MET A 119 7.56 -2.76 14.69
CA MET A 119 8.88 -2.85 15.33
C MET A 119 10.00 -2.44 14.37
N ARG A 120 9.90 -2.84 13.11
CA ARG A 120 10.92 -2.51 12.12
C ARG A 120 11.01 -1.00 11.86
N ILE A 121 9.87 -0.32 11.64
CA ILE A 121 9.87 1.15 11.41
C ILE A 121 10.35 1.92 12.64
N LEU A 122 10.06 1.42 13.86
CA LEU A 122 10.47 2.00 15.13
C LEU A 122 11.92 1.67 15.49
N THR A 123 12.60 0.75 14.79
CA THR A 123 14.00 0.42 15.04
C THR A 123 14.89 1.60 14.66
N ALA A 124 15.51 2.27 15.65
CA ALA A 124 16.28 3.48 15.45
C ALA A 124 17.42 3.34 14.42
N SER A 125 18.07 2.18 14.36
CA SER A 125 19.16 1.92 13.39
C SER A 125 18.68 1.78 11.94
N LEU A 126 17.38 1.62 11.69
CA LEU A 126 16.80 1.62 10.34
C LEU A 126 16.88 3.02 9.71
N GLY A 127 16.78 4.08 10.52
CA GLY A 127 16.81 5.46 10.04
C GLY A 127 15.51 5.90 9.37
N SER A 128 14.36 5.31 9.75
CA SER A 128 13.06 5.80 9.31
C SER A 128 12.89 7.28 9.65
N GLN A 129 12.24 8.04 8.76
CA GLN A 129 12.03 9.48 8.97
C GLN A 129 10.72 9.80 9.71
N TYR A 130 9.79 8.84 9.81
CA TYR A 130 8.48 9.03 10.43
C TYR A 130 8.10 7.96 11.48
N PRO A 131 9.01 7.56 12.37
CA PRO A 131 8.69 6.62 13.43
C PRO A 131 7.70 7.19 14.44
N ASP A 132 7.71 8.53 14.62
CA ASP A 132 6.82 9.28 15.51
C ASP A 132 5.32 9.15 15.16
N MET A 133 4.99 8.79 13.92
CA MET A 133 3.61 8.47 13.54
C MET A 133 3.04 7.26 14.29
N LEU A 134 3.89 6.40 14.84
CA LEU A 134 3.48 5.25 15.65
C LEU A 134 3.55 5.49 17.16
N TYR A 135 3.93 6.67 17.64
CA TYR A 135 4.01 6.97 19.08
C TYR A 135 2.65 7.01 19.79
N TYR A 136 1.57 6.91 19.02
CA TYR A 136 0.23 6.66 19.60
C TYR A 136 0.05 5.23 20.13
N LEU A 137 0.92 4.29 19.70
CA LEU A 137 0.95 2.94 20.25
C LEU A 137 1.72 2.97 21.56
N GLU A 138 1.16 2.31 22.57
CA GLU A 138 1.80 2.19 23.89
C GLU A 138 3.18 1.51 23.76
N GLY A 139 4.20 2.13 24.33
CA GLY A 139 5.59 1.66 24.29
C GLY A 139 6.35 1.92 22.99
N ALA A 140 5.74 2.51 21.97
CA ALA A 140 6.41 2.75 20.69
C ALA A 140 7.54 3.77 20.80
N GLU A 141 7.33 4.87 21.52
CA GLU A 141 8.35 5.89 21.76
C GLU A 141 9.49 5.34 22.60
N GLU A 142 9.19 4.59 23.65
CA GLU A 142 10.16 3.97 24.53
C GLU A 142 11.02 2.94 23.80
N TYR A 143 10.43 2.17 22.89
CA TYR A 143 11.18 1.25 22.03
C TYR A 143 12.09 2.00 21.07
N HIS A 144 11.56 3.01 20.37
CA HIS A 144 12.34 3.80 19.41
C HIS A 144 13.53 4.50 20.06
N THR A 145 13.35 5.04 21.27
CA THR A 145 14.39 5.76 22.02
C THR A 145 15.32 4.85 22.80
N GLY A 146 15.11 3.53 22.76
CA GLY A 146 15.96 2.53 23.43
C GLY A 146 15.75 2.42 24.93
N GLN A 147 14.60 2.89 25.45
CA GLN A 147 14.24 2.74 26.86
C GLN A 147 13.76 1.33 27.17
N ILE A 148 13.19 0.63 26.17
CA ILE A 148 12.82 -0.78 26.21
C ILE A 148 13.42 -1.52 25.01
N ASN A 149 13.64 -2.83 25.13
CA ASN A 149 14.31 -3.61 24.07
C ASN A 149 13.32 -4.35 23.15
N ASN A 150 12.08 -4.53 23.58
CA ASN A 150 11.02 -5.15 22.79
C ASN A 150 9.63 -4.74 23.32
N PHE A 151 8.60 -4.89 22.50
CA PHE A 151 7.22 -4.57 22.88
C PHE A 151 6.63 -5.53 23.94
N ASP A 152 7.19 -6.72 24.11
CA ASP A 152 6.74 -7.67 25.13
C ASP A 152 7.03 -7.15 26.56
N GLU A 153 7.89 -6.11 26.70
CA GLU A 153 8.17 -5.44 27.98
C GLU A 153 7.09 -4.42 28.35
N VAL A 154 6.29 -3.97 27.38
CA VAL A 154 5.28 -2.92 27.58
C VAL A 154 4.01 -3.49 28.19
N ASP A 155 3.53 -4.62 27.71
CA ASP A 155 2.28 -5.20 28.18
C ASP A 155 2.31 -6.74 28.16
N PRO A 156 2.29 -7.37 29.36
CA PRO A 156 2.13 -8.82 29.48
C PRO A 156 0.82 -9.35 28.87
N VAL A 157 -0.20 -8.49 28.69
CA VAL A 157 -1.48 -8.87 28.06
C VAL A 157 -1.32 -9.03 26.57
N LEU A 158 -0.56 -8.14 25.90
CA LEU A 158 -0.23 -8.26 24.46
C LEU A 158 0.57 -9.55 24.20
N LYS A 159 1.50 -9.89 25.08
CA LYS A 159 2.22 -11.18 25.01
C LYS A 159 1.26 -12.36 25.14
N ASN A 160 0.34 -12.32 26.10
CA ASN A 160 -0.63 -13.39 26.30
C ASN A 160 -1.61 -13.50 25.12
N ALA A 161 -2.05 -12.40 24.53
CA ALA A 161 -2.88 -12.40 23.34
C ALA A 161 -2.14 -13.00 22.12
N ARG A 162 -0.89 -12.64 21.93
CA ARG A 162 -0.02 -13.19 20.89
C ARG A 162 0.21 -14.70 21.07
N ASP A 163 0.49 -15.13 22.28
CA ASP A 163 0.68 -16.55 22.62
C ASP A 163 -0.63 -17.35 22.46
N ALA A 164 -1.79 -16.74 22.77
CA ALA A 164 -3.10 -17.34 22.56
C ALA A 164 -3.44 -17.51 21.08
N ILE A 165 -3.13 -16.50 20.22
CA ILE A 165 -3.31 -16.57 18.77
C ILE A 165 -2.40 -17.66 18.19
N LYS A 166 -1.14 -17.71 18.60
CA LYS A 166 -0.18 -18.72 18.14
C LYS A 166 -0.62 -20.14 18.48
N ASN A 167 -1.20 -20.34 19.67
CA ASN A 167 -1.71 -21.64 20.10
C ASN A 167 -3.04 -22.03 19.45
N ALA A 168 -3.82 -21.09 18.92
CA ALA A 168 -5.07 -21.35 18.20
C ALA A 168 -4.84 -21.73 16.72
N MET A 169 -3.62 -21.50 16.20
CA MET A 169 -3.22 -21.78 14.81
C MET A 169 -2.44 -23.11 14.67
N THR A 170 -2.13 -23.79 15.75
CA THR A 170 -1.50 -25.15 15.80
C THR A 170 -2.54 -26.22 16.04
#